data_3391e28db592478945417c29d172de44
#
_entry.id   3391e28db592478945417c29d172de44
#
_cell.length_a   1.000
_cell.length_b   1.000
_cell.length_c   1.000
_cell.angle_alpha   90.00
_cell.angle_beta   90.00
_cell.angle_gamma   90.00
#
_symmetry.space_group_name_H-M   'P 1'
#
loop_
_entity.id
_entity.type
_entity.pdbx_description
1 polymer ?
#
loop_
_entity_poly.entity_id
_entity_poly.type
_entity_poly.pdbx_seq_one_letter_code
_entity_poly.pdbx_strand_id
1 'polypeptide(L)'
;PQADGPHRGERHHQRQHVEPAGFSVVRDLVGHGIGKELHEEPPIPNYYNSGYRAKFKEGMTVAIEPMVNYGTYKVKVLGDKWTYVTADGKPSAHFEHSVLITKGQPEILTMEN
;
A
#
# COMPACT_ATOMS: atom_id res chain seq x y z
N PRO A 1 3.28 -19.91 -10.85
CA PRO A 1 2.28 -19.13 -10.12
C PRO A 1 2.24 -17.70 -10.63
N GLN A 2 1.08 -17.18 -10.69
CA GLN A 2 0.89 -15.82 -11.13
C GLN A 2 1.19 -14.86 -9.99
N ALA A 3 2.17 -14.01 -10.21
CA ALA A 3 2.58 -13.09 -9.18
C ALA A 3 1.53 -12.01 -8.88
N ASP A 4 0.65 -11.74 -9.82
CA ASP A 4 -0.40 -10.75 -9.60
C ASP A 4 -1.55 -11.27 -8.74
N GLY A 5 -1.71 -12.58 -8.64
CA GLY A 5 -2.79 -13.17 -7.86
C GLY A 5 -2.74 -12.83 -6.37
N PRO A 6 -1.67 -13.16 -5.66
CA PRO A 6 -1.56 -12.83 -4.24
C PRO A 6 -1.63 -11.34 -3.96
N HIS A 7 -0.95 -10.55 -4.78
CA HIS A 7 -0.90 -9.12 -4.56
C HIS A 7 -2.22 -8.43 -4.83
N ARG A 8 -2.89 -8.90 -5.86
CA ARG A 8 -4.22 -8.42 -6.16
C ARG A 8 -5.14 -8.74 -4.99
N GLY A 9 -5.00 -9.93 -4.44
CA GLY A 9 -5.75 -10.36 -3.27
C GLY A 9 -5.46 -9.51 -2.04
N GLU A 10 -4.20 -9.21 -1.80
CA GLU A 10 -3.79 -8.39 -0.66
C GLU A 10 -4.36 -6.99 -0.73
N ARG A 11 -4.21 -6.32 -1.88
CA ARG A 11 -4.75 -4.98 -2.04
C ARG A 11 -6.26 -4.94 -1.85
N HIS A 12 -6.94 -5.89 -2.45
CA HIS A 12 -8.37 -6.01 -2.34
C HIS A 12 -8.77 -6.33 -0.91
N HIS A 13 -7.99 -7.19 -0.26
CA HIS A 13 -8.21 -7.60 1.10
C HIS A 13 -8.05 -6.45 2.09
N GLN A 14 -7.03 -5.61 1.92
CA GLN A 14 -6.84 -4.44 2.77
C GLN A 14 -8.07 -3.55 2.77
N ARG A 15 -8.55 -3.18 1.60
CA ARG A 15 -9.74 -2.36 1.47
C ARG A 15 -10.98 -3.05 2.03
N GLN A 16 -11.14 -4.32 1.72
CA GLN A 16 -12.28 -5.11 2.21
C GLN A 16 -12.26 -5.29 3.72
N HIS A 17 -11.08 -5.33 4.31
CA HIS A 17 -10.93 -5.42 5.76
C HIS A 17 -11.22 -4.08 6.45
N VAL A 18 -10.77 -3.00 5.85
CA VAL A 18 -10.79 -1.65 6.44
C VAL A 18 -12.15 -0.99 6.31
N GLU A 19 -12.76 -1.03 5.12
CA GLU A 19 -13.99 -0.30 4.84
C GLU A 19 -15.19 -0.80 5.63
N PRO A 20 -15.43 -2.12 5.77
CA PRO A 20 -16.53 -2.60 6.58
C PRO A 20 -16.41 -2.24 8.06
N ALA A 21 -15.20 -1.97 8.55
CA ALA A 21 -14.98 -1.54 9.92
C ALA A 21 -15.25 -0.05 10.13
N GLY A 22 -15.60 0.69 9.07
CA GLY A 22 -15.93 2.10 9.17
C GLY A 22 -14.76 3.03 8.85
N PHE A 23 -13.66 2.51 8.34
CA PHE A 23 -12.48 3.28 7.95
C PHE A 23 -12.35 3.33 6.44
N SER A 24 -11.40 4.12 5.95
CA SER A 24 -11.14 4.19 4.51
C SER A 24 -9.65 4.13 4.23
N VAL A 25 -9.29 3.66 3.03
CA VAL A 25 -7.92 3.57 2.58
C VAL A 25 -7.59 4.74 1.67
N VAL A 26 -6.50 5.44 1.98
CA VAL A 26 -6.02 6.57 1.17
C VAL A 26 -5.62 6.06 -0.21
N ARG A 27 -5.99 6.79 -1.25
CA ARG A 27 -5.77 6.39 -2.66
C ARG A 27 -4.66 7.16 -3.34
N ASP A 28 -4.37 8.36 -2.86
CA ASP A 28 -3.38 9.24 -3.50
C ASP A 28 -1.94 8.81 -3.22
N LEU A 29 -1.74 8.02 -2.18
CA LEU A 29 -0.44 7.52 -1.78
C LEU A 29 -0.44 6.00 -1.82
N VAL A 30 0.61 5.43 -2.41
CA VAL A 30 0.68 3.99 -2.66
C VAL A 30 2.05 3.45 -2.26
N GLY A 31 2.15 2.15 -2.11
CA GLY A 31 3.44 1.49 -1.93
C GLY A 31 4.25 1.47 -3.23
N HIS A 32 5.43 0.91 -3.17
CA HIS A 32 6.38 1.00 -4.28
C HIS A 32 7.39 -0.15 -4.25
N GLY A 33 8.06 -0.37 -5.37
CA GLY A 33 9.22 -1.25 -5.41
C GLY A 33 10.40 -0.63 -4.66
N ILE A 34 11.31 -1.46 -4.23
CA ILE A 34 12.54 -1.08 -3.56
C ILE A 34 13.69 -1.82 -4.23
N GLY A 35 14.78 -1.11 -4.54
CA GLY A 35 15.96 -1.72 -5.11
C GLY A 35 17.17 -0.87 -4.83
N LYS A 36 17.90 -0.48 -5.87
CA LYS A 36 18.99 0.46 -5.71
C LYS A 36 18.49 1.80 -5.20
N GLU A 37 17.29 2.18 -5.59
CA GLU A 37 16.62 3.37 -5.09
C GLU A 37 15.62 2.98 -4.03
N LEU A 38 15.33 3.90 -3.12
CA LEU A 38 14.32 3.68 -2.09
C LEU A 38 12.93 3.53 -2.71
N HIS A 39 12.65 4.30 -3.76
CA HIS A 39 11.37 4.25 -4.46
C HIS A 39 11.61 3.85 -5.91
N GLU A 40 11.12 2.68 -6.28
CA GLU A 40 11.20 2.17 -7.66
C GLU A 40 9.84 1.68 -8.11
N GLU A 41 9.72 1.44 -9.40
CA GLU A 41 8.57 0.73 -9.94
C GLU A 41 8.50 -0.70 -9.38
N PRO A 42 7.35 -1.28 -9.25
CA PRO A 42 6.03 -0.72 -9.62
C PRO A 42 5.37 0.02 -8.46
N PRO A 43 4.40 0.90 -8.73
CA PRO A 43 3.54 1.43 -7.68
C PRO A 43 2.60 0.33 -7.18
N ILE A 44 2.31 0.33 -5.87
CA ILE A 44 1.52 -0.73 -5.23
C ILE A 44 0.35 -0.10 -4.49
N PRO A 45 -0.81 0.04 -5.15
CA PRO A 45 -1.99 0.58 -4.50
C PRO A 45 -2.46 -0.31 -3.35
N ASN A 46 -3.07 0.31 -2.36
CA ASN A 46 -3.65 -0.38 -1.20
C ASN A 46 -5.14 -0.66 -1.39
N TYR A 47 -5.62 -0.43 -2.60
CA TYR A 47 -7.00 -0.68 -3.01
C TYR A 47 -6.98 -1.36 -4.37
N TYR A 48 -8.07 -2.04 -4.71
CA TYR A 48 -8.16 -2.69 -6.01
C TYR A 48 -8.34 -1.65 -7.13
N ASN A 49 -7.50 -1.77 -8.15
CA ASN A 49 -7.59 -0.93 -9.35
C ASN A 49 -7.44 -1.84 -10.57
N SER A 50 -8.52 -2.03 -11.32
CA SER A 50 -8.53 -2.92 -12.47
C SER A 50 -7.62 -2.48 -13.60
N GLY A 51 -7.26 -1.20 -13.67
CA GLY A 51 -6.32 -0.67 -14.65
C GLY A 51 -4.86 -0.96 -14.31
N TYR A 52 -4.58 -1.46 -13.13
CA TYR A 52 -3.23 -1.72 -12.68
C TYR A 52 -2.80 -3.12 -13.11
N ARG A 53 -1.70 -3.21 -13.86
CA ARG A 53 -1.26 -4.45 -14.51
C ARG A 53 0.10 -4.97 -14.08
N ALA A 54 0.79 -4.30 -13.18
CA ALA A 54 2.11 -4.73 -12.76
C ALA A 54 2.06 -6.09 -12.08
N LYS A 55 3.07 -6.89 -12.33
CA LYS A 55 3.21 -8.23 -11.74
C LYS A 55 4.47 -8.25 -10.89
N PHE A 56 4.41 -8.99 -9.80
CA PHE A 56 5.58 -9.20 -8.97
C PHE A 56 6.37 -10.40 -9.46
N LYS A 57 7.68 -10.31 -9.33
CA LYS A 57 8.60 -11.40 -9.67
C LYS A 57 9.34 -11.82 -8.42
N GLU A 58 9.68 -13.09 -8.34
CA GLU A 58 10.50 -13.60 -7.27
C GLU A 58 11.79 -12.79 -7.15
N GLY A 59 12.17 -12.46 -5.94
CA GLY A 59 13.34 -11.65 -5.66
C GLY A 59 13.10 -10.16 -5.58
N MET A 60 11.92 -9.69 -5.97
CA MET A 60 11.57 -8.28 -5.81
C MET A 60 11.36 -7.94 -4.34
N THR A 61 11.79 -6.74 -3.96
CA THR A 61 11.47 -6.15 -2.67
C THR A 61 10.52 -4.99 -2.89
N VAL A 62 9.46 -4.93 -2.10
CA VAL A 62 8.42 -3.91 -2.26
C VAL A 62 8.03 -3.37 -0.90
N ALA A 63 7.55 -2.13 -0.88
CA ALA A 63 6.94 -1.53 0.29
C ALA A 63 5.42 -1.62 0.15
N ILE A 64 4.78 -2.18 1.16
CA ILE A 64 3.33 -2.19 1.29
C ILE A 64 3.01 -1.27 2.44
N GLU A 65 2.34 -0.15 2.17
CA GLU A 65 2.23 0.93 3.14
C GLU A 65 0.85 1.59 3.16
N PRO A 66 -0.17 0.85 3.59
CA PRO A 66 -1.51 1.41 3.65
C PRO A 66 -1.61 2.56 4.63
N MET A 67 -2.34 3.59 4.23
CA MET A 67 -2.77 4.66 5.11
C MET A 67 -4.26 4.54 5.31
N VAL A 68 -4.68 4.50 6.57
CA VAL A 68 -6.07 4.23 6.94
C VAL A 68 -6.61 5.46 7.66
N ASN A 69 -7.67 6.04 7.09
CA ASN A 69 -8.33 7.21 7.64
C ASN A 69 -9.57 6.82 8.41
N TYR A 70 -9.82 7.49 9.53
CA TYR A 70 -11.03 7.31 10.30
C TYR A 70 -12.27 7.77 9.51
N GLY A 71 -12.13 8.85 8.74
CA GLY A 71 -13.22 9.41 7.93
C GLY A 71 -13.09 9.09 6.45
N THR A 72 -13.17 10.12 5.61
CA THR A 72 -13.04 9.95 4.16
C THR A 72 -11.61 9.58 3.76
N TYR A 73 -11.48 8.88 2.64
CA TYR A 73 -10.18 8.53 2.09
C TYR A 73 -9.42 9.75 1.53
N LYS A 74 -10.09 10.87 1.39
CA LYS A 74 -9.51 12.05 0.76
C LYS A 74 -8.45 12.69 1.64
N VAL A 75 -7.37 13.13 1.00
CA VAL A 75 -6.27 13.84 1.64
C VAL A 75 -6.00 15.13 0.90
N LYS A 76 -5.28 16.04 1.53
CA LYS A 76 -4.83 17.27 0.88
C LYS A 76 -3.38 17.53 1.22
N VAL A 77 -2.69 18.23 0.32
CA VAL A 77 -1.30 18.62 0.49
C VAL A 77 -1.26 20.04 1.02
N LEU A 78 -0.48 20.28 2.04
CA LEU A 78 -0.33 21.61 2.64
C LEU A 78 0.51 22.55 1.75
N GLY A 79 0.62 23.81 2.15
CA GLY A 79 1.35 24.82 1.39
C GLY A 79 2.83 24.52 1.19
N ASP A 80 3.44 23.67 2.03
CA ASP A 80 4.82 23.22 1.86
C ASP A 80 4.98 22.25 0.68
N LYS A 81 3.89 21.83 0.05
CA LYS A 81 3.83 20.87 -1.06
C LYS A 81 4.37 19.49 -0.73
N TRP A 82 4.50 19.19 0.53
CA TRP A 82 5.08 17.94 1.04
C TRP A 82 4.19 17.23 2.05
N THR A 83 3.60 17.97 3.00
CA THR A 83 2.82 17.40 4.08
C THR A 83 1.41 17.05 3.62
N TYR A 84 1.03 15.79 3.80
CA TYR A 84 -0.33 15.31 3.54
C TYR A 84 -1.10 15.26 4.85
N VAL A 85 -2.34 15.73 4.81
CA VAL A 85 -3.25 15.65 5.94
C VAL A 85 -4.59 15.12 5.46
N THR A 86 -5.39 14.58 6.39
CA THR A 86 -6.75 14.15 6.06
C THR A 86 -7.57 15.36 5.67
N ALA A 87 -8.43 15.22 4.66
CA ALA A 87 -9.23 16.33 4.19
C ALA A 87 -10.28 16.77 5.19
N ASP A 88 -10.76 15.85 6.03
CA ASP A 88 -11.78 16.10 7.04
C ASP A 88 -11.24 16.36 8.45
N GLY A 89 -9.93 16.34 8.63
CA GLY A 89 -9.30 16.57 9.93
C GLY A 89 -9.41 15.41 10.91
N LYS A 90 -9.97 14.28 10.50
CA LYS A 90 -10.09 13.11 11.37
C LYS A 90 -8.78 12.32 11.42
N PRO A 91 -8.60 11.46 12.44
CA PRO A 91 -7.34 10.71 12.59
C PRO A 91 -7.02 9.80 11.41
N SER A 92 -5.74 9.55 11.22
CA SER A 92 -5.22 8.62 10.22
C SER A 92 -4.06 7.83 10.83
N ALA A 93 -3.85 6.62 10.34
CA ALA A 93 -2.72 5.77 10.72
C ALA A 93 -2.03 5.25 9.47
N HIS A 94 -0.70 5.18 9.53
CA HIS A 94 0.13 4.69 8.42
C HIS A 94 0.95 3.52 8.93
N PHE A 95 0.90 2.41 8.20
CA PHE A 95 1.67 1.21 8.49
C PHE A 95 2.47 0.85 7.25
N GLU A 96 3.71 0.43 7.44
CA GLU A 96 4.58 0.09 6.31
C GLU A 96 5.42 -1.13 6.64
N HIS A 97 5.48 -2.07 5.69
CA HIS A 97 6.41 -3.18 5.72
C HIS A 97 7.15 -3.28 4.39
N SER A 98 8.43 -3.66 4.47
CA SER A 98 9.18 -4.10 3.31
C SER A 98 9.02 -5.61 3.18
N VAL A 99 8.67 -6.06 1.98
CA VAL A 99 8.30 -7.45 1.73
C VAL A 99 9.14 -8.01 0.60
N LEU A 100 9.70 -9.20 0.80
CA LEU A 100 10.41 -9.93 -0.23
C LEU A 100 9.45 -10.90 -0.93
N ILE A 101 9.40 -10.82 -2.24
CA ILE A 101 8.59 -11.71 -3.05
C ILE A 101 9.34 -13.01 -3.27
N THR A 102 8.75 -14.12 -2.87
CA THR A 102 9.33 -15.46 -2.98
C THR A 102 8.44 -16.34 -3.85
N LYS A 103 8.86 -17.57 -4.08
CA LYS A 103 8.03 -18.55 -4.80
C LYS A 103 6.79 -18.95 -4.00
N GLY A 104 6.87 -18.87 -2.69
CA GLY A 104 5.78 -19.24 -1.79
C GLY A 104 5.23 -18.04 -1.05
N GLN A 105 5.17 -18.12 0.26
CA GLN A 105 4.70 -17.03 1.10
C GLN A 105 5.67 -15.85 1.03
N PRO A 106 5.18 -14.62 0.87
CA PRO A 106 6.04 -13.45 0.97
C PRO A 106 6.70 -13.37 2.34
N GLU A 107 7.92 -12.87 2.36
CA GLU A 107 8.65 -12.69 3.60
C GLU A 107 8.62 -11.24 4.03
N ILE A 108 8.14 -10.98 5.25
CA ILE A 108 8.11 -9.63 5.81
C ILE A 108 9.47 -9.34 6.43
N LEU A 109 10.21 -8.42 5.83
CA LEU A 109 11.58 -8.12 6.24
C LEU A 109 11.66 -7.22 7.47
N THR A 110 10.61 -6.45 7.73
CA THR A 110 10.58 -5.43 8.78
C THR A 110 9.73 -5.82 9.98
N MET A 111 9.40 -7.09 10.11
CA MET A 111 8.61 -7.58 11.24
C MET A 111 9.49 -7.69 12.48
N GLU A 112 9.00 -7.19 13.62
CA GLU A 112 9.66 -7.41 14.90
C GLU A 112 9.41 -8.84 15.38
N ASN A 113 10.40 -9.41 16.05
CA ASN A 113 10.30 -10.74 16.66
C ASN A 113 9.84 -10.65 18.12
#